data_1c546144811d4e2e2015027815c814d5
#
_entry.id   1c546144811d4e2e2015027815c814d5
#
_cell.length_a   1.000
_cell.length_b   1.000
_cell.length_c   1.000
_cell.angle_alpha   90.00
_cell.angle_beta   90.00
_cell.angle_gamma   90.00
#
_symmetry.space_group_name_H-M   'P 1'
#
loop_
_entity.id
_entity.type
_entity.pdbx_description
1 polymer ?
#
loop_
_entity_poly.entity_id
_entity_poly.type
_entity_poly.pdbx_seq_one_letter_code
_entity_poly.pdbx_strand_id
1 'polypeptide(L)'
;MDKKNKLLVASILVLLMIVSVPSVLAYFSTYTSAKGTKLVSMKNETEMIETVKGNIKTVQIKASEDSSPVLVRVKAFSPDFVTLEPSLGQGWKAETDGFYYYQDAISAGQTTSKISFKVNTVTPETTKPGDEFHVVIIYESRLQALGDNWSPVIEGGE
;
A
#
# COMPACT_ATOMS: atom_id res chain seq x y z
N MET A 1 -2.72 14.99 -65.32
CA MET A 1 -2.57 13.62 -64.81
C MET A 1 -3.60 12.73 -65.47
N ASP A 2 -3.16 11.80 -66.30
CA ASP A 2 -4.05 10.93 -67.11
C ASP A 2 -4.93 10.06 -66.22
N LYS A 3 -6.15 9.73 -66.71
CA LYS A 3 -7.12 8.87 -66.01
C LYS A 3 -6.48 7.57 -65.52
N LYS A 4 -5.52 6.99 -66.31
CA LYS A 4 -4.76 5.78 -65.93
C LYS A 4 -3.88 6.00 -64.72
N ASN A 5 -3.21 7.16 -64.62
CA ASN A 5 -2.34 7.45 -63.46
C ASN A 5 -3.16 7.72 -62.16
N LYS A 6 -4.37 8.31 -62.29
CA LYS A 6 -5.28 8.48 -61.14
C LYS A 6 -5.78 7.12 -60.61
N LEU A 7 -6.07 6.19 -61.52
CA LEU A 7 -6.54 4.86 -61.14
C LEU A 7 -5.37 4.05 -60.47
N LEU A 8 -4.16 4.20 -60.96
CA LEU A 8 -2.97 3.55 -60.42
C LEU A 8 -2.64 4.08 -59.01
N VAL A 9 -2.69 5.38 -58.81
CA VAL A 9 -2.50 6.00 -57.47
C VAL A 9 -3.58 5.55 -56.51
N ALA A 10 -4.86 5.52 -56.93
CA ALA A 10 -5.98 5.07 -56.08
C ALA A 10 -5.82 3.58 -55.69
N SER A 11 -5.37 2.71 -56.60
CA SER A 11 -5.18 1.30 -56.28
C SER A 11 -4.01 1.06 -55.31
N ILE A 12 -2.93 1.85 -55.42
CA ILE A 12 -1.79 1.77 -54.47
C ILE A 12 -2.23 2.23 -53.06
N LEU A 13 -3.06 3.28 -52.96
CA LEU A 13 -3.57 3.78 -51.70
C LEU A 13 -4.48 2.76 -50.99
N VAL A 14 -5.34 2.10 -51.77
CA VAL A 14 -6.20 1.03 -51.25
C VAL A 14 -5.36 -0.18 -50.80
N LEU A 15 -4.33 -0.56 -51.55
CA LEU A 15 -3.45 -1.65 -51.18
C LEU A 15 -2.67 -1.35 -49.89
N LEU A 16 -2.20 -0.11 -49.72
CA LEU A 16 -1.54 0.35 -48.48
C LEU A 16 -2.47 0.30 -47.27
N MET A 17 -3.75 0.67 -47.42
CA MET A 17 -4.73 0.55 -46.34
C MET A 17 -5.00 -0.91 -45.94
N ILE A 18 -5.07 -1.82 -46.90
CA ILE A 18 -5.33 -3.24 -46.64
C ILE A 18 -4.16 -3.91 -45.91
N VAL A 19 -2.92 -3.50 -46.16
CA VAL A 19 -1.72 -4.06 -45.52
C VAL A 19 -1.49 -3.51 -44.11
N SER A 20 -1.92 -2.26 -43.82
CA SER A 20 -1.70 -1.63 -42.52
C SER A 20 -2.65 -2.13 -41.44
N VAL A 21 -3.92 -2.44 -41.81
CA VAL A 21 -4.95 -2.86 -40.83
C VAL A 21 -4.63 -4.18 -40.13
N PRO A 22 -4.16 -5.24 -40.80
CA PRO A 22 -3.82 -6.50 -40.10
C PRO A 22 -2.68 -6.36 -39.10
N SER A 23 -1.71 -5.47 -39.36
CA SER A 23 -0.56 -5.27 -38.48
C SER A 23 -0.97 -4.62 -37.18
N VAL A 24 -1.93 -3.67 -37.21
CA VAL A 24 -2.45 -3.03 -36.00
C VAL A 24 -3.31 -4.00 -35.23
N LEU A 25 -4.18 -4.77 -35.86
CA LEU A 25 -5.01 -5.79 -35.19
C LEU A 25 -4.16 -6.92 -34.59
N ALA A 26 -3.08 -7.33 -35.23
CA ALA A 26 -2.14 -8.32 -34.70
C ALA A 26 -1.44 -7.78 -33.43
N TYR A 27 -1.08 -6.50 -33.39
CA TYR A 27 -0.48 -5.88 -32.22
C TYR A 27 -1.45 -5.85 -31.03
N PHE A 28 -2.70 -5.48 -31.25
CA PHE A 28 -3.72 -5.50 -30.18
C PHE A 28 -4.17 -6.91 -29.78
N SER A 29 -4.23 -7.88 -30.71
CA SER A 29 -4.61 -9.25 -30.38
C SER A 29 -3.53 -10.03 -29.65
N THR A 30 -2.25 -9.66 -29.83
CA THR A 30 -1.15 -10.28 -29.06
C THR A 30 -1.21 -9.90 -27.59
N TYR A 31 -1.75 -8.73 -27.26
CA TYR A 31 -1.95 -8.31 -25.86
C TYR A 31 -3.14 -8.99 -25.18
N THR A 32 -4.12 -9.47 -25.93
CA THR A 32 -5.34 -10.10 -25.35
C THR A 32 -5.29 -11.63 -25.30
N SER A 33 -4.30 -12.29 -25.90
CA SER A 33 -4.22 -13.74 -25.95
C SER A 33 -3.17 -14.37 -25.03
N ALA A 34 -2.84 -13.73 -23.90
CA ALA A 34 -2.21 -14.42 -22.78
C ALA A 34 -3.24 -15.38 -22.15
N LYS A 35 -3.53 -16.47 -22.86
CA LYS A 35 -4.29 -17.59 -22.34
C LYS A 35 -3.48 -18.21 -21.20
N GLY A 36 -3.93 -17.98 -19.96
CA GLY A 36 -3.45 -18.71 -18.80
C GLY A 36 -2.92 -17.88 -17.65
N THR A 37 -2.93 -16.55 -17.71
CA THR A 37 -2.66 -15.75 -16.53
C THR A 37 -3.95 -15.69 -15.70
N LYS A 38 -4.06 -16.55 -14.69
CA LYS A 38 -5.02 -16.34 -13.61
C LYS A 38 -4.59 -15.01 -12.98
N LEU A 39 -5.36 -13.95 -13.20
CA LEU A 39 -5.19 -12.71 -12.46
C LEU A 39 -5.43 -13.04 -10.99
N VAL A 40 -4.36 -13.27 -10.26
CA VAL A 40 -4.41 -13.31 -8.80
C VAL A 40 -4.50 -11.86 -8.37
N SER A 41 -5.70 -11.36 -8.17
CA SER A 41 -5.91 -10.07 -7.54
C SER A 41 -5.41 -10.19 -6.10
N MET A 42 -4.24 -9.62 -5.83
CA MET A 42 -3.73 -9.50 -4.48
C MET A 42 -4.32 -8.24 -3.87
N LYS A 43 -5.17 -8.42 -2.86
CA LYS A 43 -5.83 -7.33 -2.17
C LYS A 43 -5.12 -7.07 -0.85
N ASN A 44 -4.65 -5.84 -0.66
CA ASN A 44 -4.09 -5.39 0.60
C ASN A 44 -5.13 -4.50 1.28
N GLU A 45 -5.98 -5.09 2.09
CA GLU A 45 -6.95 -4.36 2.89
C GLU A 45 -6.75 -4.67 4.36
N THR A 46 -6.44 -3.62 5.11
CA THR A 46 -6.24 -3.68 6.56
C THR A 46 -6.92 -2.51 7.22
N GLU A 47 -7.32 -2.68 8.47
CA GLU A 47 -7.86 -1.63 9.31
C GLU A 47 -7.11 -1.57 10.65
N MET A 48 -6.97 -0.37 11.21
CA MET A 48 -6.43 -0.18 12.54
C MET A 48 -7.56 -0.09 13.55
N ILE A 49 -7.51 -0.98 14.54
CA ILE A 49 -8.42 -0.96 15.68
C ILE A 49 -7.71 -0.24 16.83
N GLU A 50 -8.21 0.93 17.19
CA GLU A 50 -7.64 1.76 18.24
C GLU A 50 -8.55 1.78 19.47
N THR A 51 -7.94 1.72 20.66
CA THR A 51 -8.62 1.85 21.93
C THR A 51 -7.79 2.74 22.85
N VAL A 52 -8.44 3.72 23.50
CA VAL A 52 -7.82 4.60 24.48
C VAL A 52 -8.44 4.33 25.84
N LYS A 53 -7.62 4.04 26.85
CA LYS A 53 -8.02 3.90 28.26
C LYS A 53 -7.10 4.71 29.15
N GLY A 54 -7.61 5.80 29.70
CA GLY A 54 -6.79 6.75 30.46
C GLY A 54 -5.66 7.30 29.59
N ASN A 55 -4.43 7.11 30.04
CA ASN A 55 -3.22 7.53 29.31
C ASN A 55 -2.59 6.41 28.48
N ILE A 56 -3.31 5.33 28.19
CA ILE A 56 -2.82 4.21 27.38
C ILE A 56 -3.60 4.16 26.08
N LYS A 57 -2.86 4.26 24.97
CA LYS A 57 -3.35 4.08 23.62
C LYS A 57 -2.93 2.72 23.10
N THR A 58 -3.89 1.87 22.73
CA THR A 58 -3.66 0.50 22.29
C THR A 58 -4.13 0.34 20.86
N VAL A 59 -3.34 -0.30 20.01
CA VAL A 59 -3.69 -0.58 18.63
C VAL A 59 -3.49 -2.05 18.27
N GLN A 60 -4.29 -2.50 17.32
CA GLN A 60 -4.18 -3.77 16.62
C GLN A 60 -4.48 -3.51 15.14
N ILE A 61 -3.87 -4.28 14.28
CA ILE A 61 -4.15 -4.22 12.84
C ILE A 61 -4.88 -5.50 12.45
N LYS A 62 -6.02 -5.36 11.77
CA LYS A 62 -6.82 -6.46 11.27
C LYS A 62 -6.75 -6.49 9.74
N ALA A 63 -6.50 -7.66 9.17
CA ALA A 63 -6.66 -7.89 7.74
C ALA A 63 -8.14 -8.20 7.43
N SER A 64 -8.66 -7.66 6.32
CA SER A 64 -10.03 -7.98 5.88
C SER A 64 -10.15 -9.45 5.47
N GLU A 65 -11.40 -9.96 5.40
CA GLU A 65 -11.70 -11.37 5.13
C GLU A 65 -11.22 -11.84 3.74
N ASP A 66 -10.99 -10.92 2.82
CA ASP A 66 -10.53 -11.17 1.46
C ASP A 66 -9.11 -10.64 1.19
N SER A 67 -8.40 -10.19 2.24
CA SER A 67 -7.02 -9.73 2.12
C SER A 67 -6.08 -10.91 1.83
N SER A 68 -5.11 -10.68 0.94
CA SER A 68 -3.93 -11.53 0.84
C SER A 68 -3.07 -11.36 2.10
N PRO A 69 -2.17 -12.31 2.45
CA PRO A 69 -1.28 -12.17 3.59
C PRO A 69 -0.46 -10.87 3.51
N VAL A 70 -0.44 -10.10 4.58
CA VAL A 70 0.23 -8.80 4.67
C VAL A 70 1.18 -8.72 5.85
N LEU A 71 2.29 -8.05 5.63
CA LEU A 71 3.19 -7.59 6.69
C LEU A 71 2.71 -6.22 7.17
N VAL A 72 2.85 -5.93 8.45
CA VAL A 72 2.42 -4.66 9.03
C VAL A 72 3.48 -4.07 9.94
N ARG A 73 3.54 -2.73 9.97
CA ARG A 73 4.35 -1.97 10.92
C ARG A 73 3.60 -0.75 11.42
N VAL A 74 3.96 -0.29 12.60
CA VAL A 74 3.30 0.83 13.30
C VAL A 74 4.35 1.82 13.76
N LYS A 75 4.04 3.11 13.72
CA LYS A 75 4.86 4.17 14.32
C LYS A 75 3.97 5.14 15.09
N ALA A 76 4.41 5.52 16.28
CA ALA A 76 3.72 6.50 17.11
C ALA A 76 4.49 7.82 17.11
N PHE A 77 3.76 8.92 17.03
CA PHE A 77 4.28 10.29 17.08
C PHE A 77 3.66 11.02 18.25
N SER A 78 4.47 11.76 18.97
CA SER A 78 4.07 12.62 20.06
C SER A 78 4.81 13.95 20.01
N PRO A 79 4.28 15.02 20.60
CA PRO A 79 5.04 16.24 20.85
C PRO A 79 6.27 15.97 21.72
N ASP A 80 7.29 16.84 21.65
CA ASP A 80 8.57 16.67 22.36
C ASP A 80 8.44 16.63 23.88
N PHE A 81 7.38 17.22 24.44
CA PHE A 81 7.08 17.21 25.88
C PHE A 81 6.30 15.95 26.32
N VAL A 82 6.06 15.01 25.42
CA VAL A 82 5.34 13.76 25.68
C VAL A 82 6.27 12.59 25.43
N THR A 83 6.45 11.77 26.44
CA THR A 83 7.19 10.49 26.30
C THR A 83 6.21 9.35 26.15
N LEU A 84 6.46 8.50 25.17
CA LEU A 84 5.69 7.27 24.94
C LEU A 84 6.48 6.06 25.44
N GLU A 85 5.87 5.30 26.34
CA GLU A 85 6.40 4.00 26.77
C GLU A 85 5.67 2.89 26.04
N PRO A 86 6.33 2.20 25.08
CA PRO A 86 5.71 1.12 24.34
C PRO A 86 5.62 -0.15 25.18
N SER A 87 4.51 -0.86 25.07
CA SER A 87 4.30 -2.21 25.57
C SER A 87 3.98 -3.11 24.38
N LEU A 88 4.92 -3.97 24.03
CA LEU A 88 4.86 -4.82 22.85
C LEU A 88 4.18 -6.15 23.21
N GLY A 89 3.08 -6.45 22.53
CA GLY A 89 2.51 -7.79 22.55
C GLY A 89 3.35 -8.77 21.75
N GLN A 90 3.02 -10.05 21.86
CA GLN A 90 3.73 -11.10 21.13
C GLN A 90 3.77 -10.83 19.63
N GLY A 91 4.91 -11.03 19.01
CA GLY A 91 5.12 -10.83 17.57
C GLY A 91 5.49 -9.40 17.17
N TRP A 92 5.42 -8.42 18.07
CA TRP A 92 5.91 -7.07 17.81
C TRP A 92 7.39 -6.91 18.17
N LYS A 93 8.14 -6.22 17.31
CA LYS A 93 9.55 -5.91 17.49
C LYS A 93 9.83 -4.45 17.15
N ALA A 94 10.56 -3.76 18.02
CA ALA A 94 11.04 -2.41 17.75
C ALA A 94 12.27 -2.46 16.84
N GLU A 95 12.35 -1.55 15.86
CA GLU A 95 13.51 -1.40 14.99
C GLU A 95 14.09 0.02 15.10
N THR A 96 15.30 0.20 14.59
CA THR A 96 16.07 1.46 14.72
C THR A 96 15.50 2.63 13.92
N ASP A 97 14.62 2.38 12.96
CA ASP A 97 13.91 3.39 12.16
C ASP A 97 12.71 4.03 12.90
N GLY A 98 12.46 3.57 14.14
CA GLY A 98 11.37 4.03 14.99
C GLY A 98 10.02 3.40 14.67
N PHE A 99 9.98 2.39 13.81
CA PHE A 99 8.81 1.56 13.60
C PHE A 99 8.83 0.32 14.51
N TYR A 100 7.64 -0.17 14.79
CA TYR A 100 7.38 -1.46 15.41
C TYR A 100 6.83 -2.39 14.34
N TYR A 101 7.51 -3.49 14.11
CA TYR A 101 7.20 -4.48 13.08
C TYR A 101 6.49 -5.68 13.70
N TYR A 102 5.42 -6.12 13.06
CA TYR A 102 4.84 -7.41 13.37
C TYR A 102 5.58 -8.48 12.58
N GLN A 103 6.18 -9.46 13.27
CA GLN A 103 7.13 -10.40 12.67
C GLN A 103 6.49 -11.37 11.69
N ASP A 104 5.24 -11.75 11.93
CA ASP A 104 4.50 -12.67 11.08
C ASP A 104 3.56 -11.92 10.15
N ALA A 105 3.33 -12.47 8.95
CA ALA A 105 2.28 -11.97 8.10
C ALA A 105 0.91 -12.30 8.69
N ILE A 106 -0.02 -11.35 8.64
CA ILE A 106 -1.42 -11.59 9.00
C ILE A 106 -2.22 -11.99 7.76
N SER A 107 -2.93 -13.11 7.87
CA SER A 107 -3.81 -13.62 6.81
C SER A 107 -5.21 -13.02 6.91
N ALA A 108 -6.05 -13.31 5.91
CA ALA A 108 -7.45 -12.89 5.87
C ALA A 108 -8.18 -13.08 7.22
N GLY A 109 -8.85 -12.06 7.68
CA GLY A 109 -9.61 -12.04 8.94
C GLY A 109 -8.76 -12.03 10.22
N GLN A 110 -7.44 -12.22 10.12
CA GLN A 110 -6.57 -12.23 11.29
C GLN A 110 -6.26 -10.82 11.81
N THR A 111 -5.98 -10.76 13.11
CA THR A 111 -5.64 -9.52 13.81
C THR A 111 -4.30 -9.70 14.52
N THR A 112 -3.44 -8.68 14.50
CA THR A 112 -2.20 -8.69 15.26
C THR A 112 -2.46 -8.79 16.77
N SER A 113 -1.47 -9.17 17.54
CA SER A 113 -1.50 -8.91 18.97
C SER A 113 -1.51 -7.40 19.25
N LYS A 114 -1.80 -7.03 20.48
CA LYS A 114 -1.86 -5.62 20.90
C LYS A 114 -0.47 -5.02 20.99
N ILE A 115 -0.34 -3.78 20.53
CA ILE A 115 0.75 -2.88 20.89
C ILE A 115 0.15 -1.67 21.60
N SER A 116 0.71 -1.28 22.74
CA SER A 116 0.19 -0.18 23.56
C SER A 116 1.27 0.85 23.81
N PHE A 117 0.86 2.11 23.89
CA PHE A 117 1.72 3.23 24.20
C PHE A 117 1.15 3.94 25.43
N LYS A 118 1.89 3.90 26.53
CA LYS A 118 1.56 4.69 27.70
C LYS A 118 2.10 6.10 27.51
N VAL A 119 1.21 7.06 27.61
CA VAL A 119 1.51 8.47 27.43
C VAL A 119 1.91 9.08 28.77
N ASN A 120 3.16 9.50 28.87
CA ASN A 120 3.68 10.21 30.03
C ASN A 120 3.97 11.66 29.62
N THR A 121 3.29 12.61 30.25
CA THR A 121 3.55 14.03 30.03
C THR A 121 4.67 14.48 30.95
N VAL A 122 5.74 15.02 30.35
CA VAL A 122 6.67 15.86 31.09
C VAL A 122 6.08 17.27 31.00
N THR A 123 5.61 17.82 32.12
CA THR A 123 4.99 19.14 32.15
C THR A 123 6.08 20.17 31.82
N PRO A 124 6.13 20.73 30.62
CA PRO A 124 7.01 21.88 30.37
C PRO A 124 6.47 23.06 31.16
N GLU A 125 7.34 23.96 31.60
CA GLU A 125 6.95 25.22 32.25
C GLU A 125 5.98 26.07 31.40
N THR A 126 5.83 25.73 30.12
CA THR A 126 5.03 26.44 29.11
C THR A 126 3.62 25.87 28.91
N THR A 127 3.30 24.66 29.40
CA THR A 127 1.94 24.11 29.26
C THR A 127 1.00 24.66 30.30
N LYS A 128 -0.19 25.07 29.84
CA LYS A 128 -1.28 25.52 30.73
C LYS A 128 -2.24 24.37 31.02
N PRO A 129 -2.87 24.32 32.19
CA PRO A 129 -3.96 23.39 32.44
C PRO A 129 -5.05 23.56 31.38
N GLY A 130 -5.37 22.48 30.67
CA GLY A 130 -6.36 22.48 29.58
C GLY A 130 -5.77 22.49 28.17
N ASP A 131 -4.45 22.57 28.00
CA ASP A 131 -3.83 22.38 26.69
C ASP A 131 -4.05 20.93 26.22
N GLU A 132 -4.59 20.80 25.00
CA GLU A 132 -4.80 19.51 24.35
C GLU A 132 -3.61 19.16 23.46
N PHE A 133 -3.22 17.90 23.45
CA PHE A 133 -2.24 17.38 22.54
C PHE A 133 -2.70 16.05 21.96
N HIS A 134 -2.16 15.71 20.79
CA HIS A 134 -2.50 14.47 20.09
C HIS A 134 -1.29 13.56 20.00
N VAL A 135 -1.49 12.28 20.33
CA VAL A 135 -0.58 11.20 19.99
C VAL A 135 -1.13 10.53 18.73
N VAL A 136 -0.39 10.61 17.64
CA VAL A 136 -0.78 10.06 16.35
C VAL A 136 -0.09 8.72 16.16
N ILE A 137 -0.86 7.69 15.82
CA ILE A 137 -0.31 6.40 15.41
C ILE A 137 -0.60 6.23 13.92
N ILE A 138 0.43 5.93 13.16
CA ILE A 138 0.30 5.51 11.77
C ILE A 138 0.65 4.04 11.67
N TYR A 139 0.06 3.37 10.70
CA TYR A 139 0.44 2.02 10.33
C TYR A 139 0.64 1.93 8.82
N GLU A 140 1.45 0.99 8.44
CA GLU A 140 1.66 0.62 7.05
C GLU A 140 1.46 -0.87 6.90
N SER A 141 0.86 -1.27 5.79
CA SER A 141 0.69 -2.67 5.42
C SER A 141 1.24 -2.92 4.03
N ARG A 142 1.81 -4.09 3.83
CA ARG A 142 2.40 -4.51 2.58
C ARG A 142 2.09 -5.97 2.32
N LEU A 143 1.81 -6.34 1.07
CA LEU A 143 1.66 -7.73 0.68
C LEU A 143 2.93 -8.52 0.99
N GLN A 144 2.80 -9.63 1.70
CA GLN A 144 3.93 -10.53 2.03
C GLN A 144 4.67 -10.98 0.77
N ALA A 145 3.95 -11.22 -0.33
CA ALA A 145 4.53 -11.65 -1.60
C ALA A 145 5.55 -10.64 -2.20
N LEU A 146 5.54 -9.38 -1.73
CA LEU A 146 6.49 -8.34 -2.15
C LEU A 146 7.77 -8.32 -1.29
N GLY A 147 7.91 -9.23 -0.31
CA GLY A 147 9.05 -9.33 0.59
C GLY A 147 9.12 -8.21 1.63
N ASP A 148 10.24 -8.16 2.37
CA ASP A 148 10.43 -7.28 3.53
C ASP A 148 10.93 -5.87 3.19
N ASN A 149 11.06 -5.53 1.91
CA ASN A 149 11.53 -4.22 1.51
C ASN A 149 10.41 -3.17 1.66
N TRP A 150 10.48 -2.39 2.73
CA TRP A 150 9.55 -1.31 3.06
C TRP A 150 9.83 0.02 2.34
N SER A 151 10.76 0.03 1.39
CA SER A 151 10.95 1.17 0.50
C SER A 151 9.66 1.41 -0.31
N PRO A 152 9.25 2.67 -0.51
CA PRO A 152 8.10 2.95 -1.36
C PRO A 152 8.33 2.35 -2.74
N VAL A 153 7.36 1.59 -3.24
CA VAL A 153 7.32 1.21 -4.64
C VAL A 153 7.03 2.50 -5.40
N ILE A 154 8.06 3.09 -5.97
CA ILE A 154 7.88 4.17 -6.93
C ILE A 154 7.32 3.49 -8.17
N GLU A 155 5.99 3.52 -8.34
CA GLU A 155 5.41 3.22 -9.64
C GLU A 155 5.98 4.25 -10.60
N GLY A 156 6.88 3.79 -11.46
CA GLY A 156 7.42 4.61 -12.54
C GLY A 156 6.24 5.00 -13.42
N GLY A 157 5.85 6.27 -13.34
CA GLY A 157 4.94 6.84 -14.32
C GLY A 157 5.66 6.86 -15.67
N GLU A 158 5.17 6.12 -16.63
CA GLU A 158 5.34 6.34 -18.05
C GLU A 158 4.11 7.09 -18.56
#